data_35ab87d0528a75065e5a33cc409ab880
#
_entry.id   35ab87d0528a75065e5a33cc409ab880
#
_cell.length_a   1.000
_cell.length_b   1.000
_cell.length_c   1.000
_cell.angle_alpha   90.00
_cell.angle_beta   90.00
_cell.angle_gamma   90.00
#
_symmetry.space_group_name_H-M   'P 1'
#
loop_
_entity.id
_entity.type
_entity.pdbx_description
1 polymer ?
#
loop_
_entity_poly.entity_id
_entity_poly.type
_entity_poly.pdbx_seq_one_letter_code
_entity_poly.pdbx_strand_id
1 'polypeptide(L)'
;MHIAFVASEGVPFSKTGGLADVVGALPRALAALGHQVSVYLPRYRQTKLADPATVVRSITIPFDDKYRFASVVTGGSQSGVKFYFVDCPEYFDRDALYGTPAGDYPDNAERFALFSRAVLEATKILGVPQVFHCHDWQSALVPVLLR
;
A
#
# COMPACT_ATOMS: atom_id res chain seq x y z
N MET A 1 14.99 12.21 6.55
CA MET A 1 13.61 11.97 7.04
C MET A 1 13.16 10.59 6.60
N HIS A 2 12.22 9.98 7.33
CA HIS A 2 11.51 8.80 6.87
C HIS A 2 10.20 9.22 6.21
N ILE A 3 10.02 8.87 4.94
CA ILE A 3 8.85 9.20 4.10
C ILE A 3 8.17 7.89 3.70
N ALA A 4 6.89 7.76 4.03
CA ALA A 4 6.07 6.64 3.60
C ALA A 4 5.11 7.07 2.49
N PHE A 5 5.28 6.50 1.31
CA PHE A 5 4.34 6.61 0.22
C PHE A 5 3.20 5.63 0.42
N VAL A 6 1.97 6.08 0.25
CA VAL A 6 0.77 5.24 0.31
C VAL A 6 0.01 5.43 -0.98
N ALA A 7 -0.08 4.37 -1.78
CA ALA A 7 -0.67 4.41 -3.10
C ALA A 7 -1.37 3.10 -3.45
N SER A 8 -2.28 3.15 -4.39
CA SER A 8 -2.98 1.97 -4.89
C SER A 8 -2.22 1.23 -5.98
N GLU A 9 -1.28 1.88 -6.64
CA GLU A 9 -0.47 1.29 -7.71
C GLU A 9 0.94 1.88 -7.75
N GLY A 10 1.89 1.13 -8.31
CA GLY A 10 3.27 1.53 -8.49
C GLY A 10 4.04 0.53 -9.36
N VAL A 11 4.77 1.02 -10.35
CA VAL A 11 5.62 0.17 -11.18
C VAL A 11 6.80 -0.36 -10.37
N PRO A 12 7.23 -1.62 -10.60
CA PRO A 12 6.77 -2.57 -11.62
C PRO A 12 5.63 -3.50 -11.16
N PHE A 13 5.00 -3.27 -10.02
CA PHE A 13 4.13 -4.23 -9.34
C PHE A 13 2.67 -4.19 -9.80
N SER A 14 2.15 -3.00 -10.05
CA SER A 14 0.78 -2.78 -10.52
C SER A 14 0.69 -1.45 -11.26
N LYS A 15 -0.07 -1.41 -12.35
CA LYS A 15 -0.25 -0.19 -13.16
C LYS A 15 -1.55 -0.24 -13.93
N THR A 16 -2.32 0.85 -13.81
CA THR A 16 -3.46 1.15 -14.69
C THR A 16 -3.31 2.53 -15.35
N GLY A 17 -2.58 3.44 -14.73
CA GLY A 17 -2.43 4.82 -15.19
C GLY A 17 -1.09 5.46 -14.83
N GLY A 18 -1.05 6.78 -14.87
CA GLY A 18 0.15 7.57 -14.62
C GLY A 18 0.62 7.58 -13.16
N LEU A 19 -0.29 7.29 -12.21
CA LEU A 19 0.06 7.21 -10.80
C LEU A 19 1.18 6.19 -10.54
N ALA A 20 1.11 5.04 -11.20
CA ALA A 20 2.12 3.99 -11.04
C ALA A 20 3.52 4.47 -11.44
N ASP A 21 3.64 5.32 -12.46
CA ASP A 21 4.92 5.88 -12.91
C ASP A 21 5.46 6.88 -11.87
N VAL A 22 4.60 7.72 -11.29
CA VAL A 22 4.99 8.65 -10.22
C VAL A 22 5.50 7.88 -9.01
N VAL A 23 4.78 6.84 -8.56
CA VAL A 23 5.17 6.00 -7.42
C VAL A 23 6.41 5.14 -7.73
N GLY A 24 6.68 4.88 -9.01
CA GLY A 24 7.92 4.22 -9.44
C GLY A 24 9.14 5.15 -9.48
N ALA A 25 8.96 6.46 -9.68
CA ALA A 25 10.05 7.41 -9.90
C ALA A 25 10.37 8.28 -8.67
N LEU A 26 9.36 8.95 -8.09
CA LEU A 26 9.56 9.92 -7.01
C LEU A 26 10.17 9.32 -5.74
N PRO A 27 9.78 8.12 -5.27
CA PRO A 27 10.41 7.49 -4.11
C PRO A 27 11.92 7.28 -4.30
N ARG A 28 12.33 6.86 -5.51
CA ARG A 28 13.75 6.64 -5.85
C ARG A 28 14.55 7.95 -5.86
N ALA A 29 13.96 9.02 -6.41
CA ALA A 29 14.59 10.34 -6.41
C ALA A 29 14.81 10.84 -4.97
N LEU A 30 13.82 10.68 -4.09
CA LEU A 30 13.94 11.07 -2.69
C LEU A 30 14.95 10.19 -1.92
N ALA A 31 15.00 8.89 -2.21
CA ALA A 31 16.01 8.01 -1.64
C ALA A 31 17.44 8.41 -2.07
N ALA A 32 17.61 8.80 -3.34
CA ALA A 32 18.90 9.32 -3.85
C ALA A 32 19.34 10.64 -3.17
N LEU A 33 18.38 11.42 -2.65
CA LEU A 33 18.64 12.61 -1.83
C LEU A 33 18.96 12.29 -0.35
N GLY A 34 19.07 11.02 0.02
CA GLY A 34 19.42 10.57 1.37
C GLY A 34 18.24 10.43 2.33
N HIS A 35 17.00 10.41 1.82
CA HIS A 35 15.85 10.11 2.65
C HIS A 35 15.63 8.60 2.79
N GLN A 36 15.16 8.17 3.96
CA GLN A 36 14.62 6.81 4.13
C GLN A 36 13.22 6.79 3.50
N VAL A 37 13.03 5.93 2.51
CA VAL A 37 11.74 5.89 1.77
C VAL A 37 11.17 4.49 1.81
N SER A 38 9.90 4.41 2.17
CA SER A 38 9.08 3.19 2.09
C SER A 38 7.84 3.45 1.24
N VAL A 39 7.42 2.44 0.49
CA VAL A 39 6.21 2.48 -0.34
C VAL A 39 5.29 1.36 0.11
N TYR A 40 4.05 1.71 0.39
CA TYR A 40 2.98 0.78 0.77
C TYR A 40 1.98 0.67 -0.37
N LEU A 41 1.75 -0.55 -0.84
CA LEU A 41 0.82 -0.91 -1.91
C LEU A 41 -0.11 -2.03 -1.46
N PRO A 42 -1.31 -2.17 -2.03
CA PRO A 42 -2.06 -3.42 -1.89
C PRO A 42 -1.35 -4.55 -2.65
N ARG A 43 -1.42 -5.77 -2.12
CA ARG A 43 -0.97 -6.97 -2.83
C ARG A 43 -2.10 -7.51 -3.69
N TYR A 44 -2.13 -7.08 -4.95
CA TYR A 44 -3.10 -7.61 -5.92
C TYR A 44 -2.71 -8.98 -6.41
N ARG A 45 -3.66 -9.73 -7.03
CA ARG A 45 -3.43 -11.04 -7.65
C ARG A 45 -2.27 -11.03 -8.63
N GLN A 46 -2.15 -9.98 -9.45
CA GLN A 46 -1.10 -9.84 -10.46
C GLN A 46 0.25 -9.34 -9.90
N THR A 47 0.33 -8.98 -8.63
CA THR A 47 1.58 -8.51 -8.01
C THR A 47 2.60 -9.64 -7.95
N LYS A 48 3.68 -9.51 -8.73
CA LYS A 48 4.78 -10.46 -8.75
C LYS A 48 5.92 -9.95 -7.88
N LEU A 49 6.32 -10.74 -6.90
CA LEU A 49 7.44 -10.45 -6.02
C LEU A 49 8.50 -11.55 -6.20
N ALA A 50 9.76 -11.14 -6.37
CA ALA A 50 10.85 -12.08 -6.64
C ALA A 50 11.17 -12.97 -5.41
N ASP A 51 11.18 -12.38 -4.22
CA ASP A 51 11.46 -13.07 -2.96
C ASP A 51 10.58 -12.47 -1.85
N PRO A 52 9.30 -12.83 -1.80
CA PRO A 52 8.38 -12.28 -0.82
C PRO A 52 8.66 -12.83 0.58
N ALA A 53 8.82 -11.95 1.56
CA ALA A 53 8.93 -12.31 2.96
C ALA A 53 7.83 -11.63 3.78
N THR A 54 7.13 -12.38 4.61
CA THR A 54 6.13 -11.83 5.52
C THR A 54 6.84 -11.13 6.67
N VAL A 55 6.72 -9.80 6.74
CA VAL A 55 7.34 -8.96 7.78
C VAL A 55 6.39 -8.64 8.92
N VAL A 56 5.08 -8.66 8.68
CA VAL A 56 4.04 -8.60 9.71
C VAL A 56 3.03 -9.70 9.42
N ARG A 57 2.93 -10.68 10.33
CA ARG A 57 2.10 -11.87 10.12
C ARG A 57 0.60 -11.59 10.22
N SER A 58 0.22 -10.69 11.13
CA SER A 58 -1.17 -10.34 11.32
C SER A 58 -1.29 -8.92 11.88
N ILE A 59 -2.10 -8.13 11.21
CA ILE A 59 -2.56 -6.83 11.69
C ILE A 59 -4.05 -6.98 11.95
N THR A 60 -4.47 -6.64 13.15
CA THR A 60 -5.89 -6.54 13.50
C THR A 60 -6.38 -5.15 13.15
N ILE A 61 -7.34 -5.05 12.25
CA ILE A 61 -7.88 -3.80 11.74
C ILE A 61 -9.30 -3.63 12.25
N PRO A 62 -9.55 -2.66 13.14
CA PRO A 62 -10.92 -2.32 13.53
C PRO A 62 -11.70 -1.82 12.32
N PHE A 63 -12.83 -2.43 12.02
CA PHE A 63 -13.63 -2.10 10.87
C PHE A 63 -15.12 -2.20 11.21
N ASP A 64 -15.74 -1.06 11.45
CA ASP A 64 -17.11 -0.96 11.94
C ASP A 64 -17.28 -1.71 13.27
N ASP A 65 -18.24 -2.61 13.39
CA ASP A 65 -18.47 -3.48 14.54
C ASP A 65 -17.64 -4.77 14.54
N LYS A 66 -16.74 -4.95 13.57
CA LYS A 66 -15.95 -6.16 13.32
C LYS A 66 -14.46 -5.87 13.25
N TYR A 67 -13.71 -6.95 13.23
CA TYR A 67 -12.28 -6.91 12.92
C TYR A 67 -12.01 -7.55 11.56
N ARG A 68 -11.06 -6.96 10.83
CA ARG A 68 -10.45 -7.55 9.64
C ARG A 68 -8.99 -7.84 9.92
N PHE A 69 -8.43 -8.74 9.17
CA PHE A 69 -7.04 -9.14 9.33
C PHE A 69 -6.29 -8.99 8.00
N ALA A 70 -5.08 -8.48 8.09
CA ALA A 70 -4.17 -8.42 6.97
C ALA A 70 -2.78 -8.82 7.44
N SER A 71 -1.93 -9.21 6.50
CA SER A 71 -0.48 -9.33 6.71
C SER A 71 0.25 -8.29 5.89
N VAL A 72 1.55 -8.11 6.16
CA VAL A 72 2.41 -7.29 5.32
C VAL A 72 3.56 -8.13 4.82
N VAL A 73 3.72 -8.11 3.50
CA VAL A 73 4.80 -8.79 2.79
C VAL A 73 5.76 -7.74 2.24
N THR A 74 7.06 -7.97 2.36
CA THR A 74 8.05 -7.14 1.68
C THR A 74 8.35 -7.68 0.29
N GLY A 75 8.53 -6.77 -0.67
CA GLY A 75 9.09 -7.05 -1.99
C GLY A 75 10.59 -6.75 -2.08
N GLY A 76 11.24 -6.59 -0.92
CA GLY A 76 12.64 -6.22 -0.84
C GLY A 76 12.88 -4.72 -0.98
N SER A 77 14.12 -4.36 -1.31
CA SER A 77 14.53 -2.97 -1.53
C SER A 77 15.01 -2.79 -2.98
N GLN A 78 14.55 -1.75 -3.63
CA GLN A 78 14.96 -1.38 -4.98
C GLN A 78 15.42 0.08 -4.98
N SER A 79 16.66 0.33 -5.40
CA SER A 79 17.24 1.69 -5.48
C SER A 79 17.08 2.49 -4.17
N GLY A 80 17.29 1.84 -3.00
CA GLY A 80 17.16 2.48 -1.69
C GLY A 80 15.73 2.62 -1.16
N VAL A 81 14.72 2.20 -1.92
CA VAL A 81 13.30 2.24 -1.53
C VAL A 81 12.86 0.88 -1.02
N LYS A 82 12.23 0.82 0.15
CA LYS A 82 11.60 -0.40 0.69
C LYS A 82 10.16 -0.50 0.23
N PHE A 83 9.77 -1.65 -0.32
CA PHE A 83 8.40 -1.90 -0.76
C PHE A 83 7.70 -2.86 0.20
N TYR A 84 6.52 -2.45 0.66
CA TYR A 84 5.64 -3.21 1.53
C TYR A 84 4.28 -3.38 0.87
N PHE A 85 3.73 -4.58 0.97
CA PHE A 85 2.46 -4.94 0.37
C PHE A 85 1.49 -5.39 1.45
N VAL A 86 0.36 -4.69 1.56
CA VAL A 86 -0.76 -5.11 2.40
C VAL A 86 -1.44 -6.30 1.73
N ASP A 87 -1.30 -7.45 2.35
CA ASP A 87 -1.83 -8.72 1.87
C ASP A 87 -3.14 -9.06 2.59
N CYS A 88 -4.24 -8.87 1.89
CA CYS A 88 -5.58 -9.22 2.32
C CYS A 88 -6.35 -9.77 1.11
N PRO A 89 -6.26 -11.10 0.85
CA PRO A 89 -6.84 -11.72 -0.34
C PRO A 89 -8.34 -11.47 -0.50
N GLU A 90 -9.08 -11.41 0.60
CA GLU A 90 -10.52 -11.09 0.61
C GLU A 90 -10.84 -9.82 -0.21
N TYR A 91 -9.95 -8.83 -0.17
CA TYR A 91 -10.15 -7.53 -0.82
C TYR A 91 -9.32 -7.33 -2.08
N PHE A 92 -8.15 -7.95 -2.20
CA PHE A 92 -7.19 -7.63 -3.27
C PHE A 92 -6.86 -8.79 -4.22
N ASP A 93 -7.30 -10.02 -3.92
CA ASP A 93 -7.15 -11.15 -4.86
C ASP A 93 -8.25 -11.13 -5.92
N ARG A 94 -8.16 -10.18 -6.84
CA ARG A 94 -9.12 -9.94 -7.92
C ARG A 94 -8.43 -9.76 -9.26
N ASP A 95 -9.20 -9.92 -10.34
CA ASP A 95 -8.69 -9.87 -11.72
C ASP A 95 -8.18 -8.49 -12.13
N ALA A 96 -8.75 -7.43 -11.58
CA ALA A 96 -8.36 -6.05 -11.85
C ALA A 96 -8.21 -5.23 -10.55
N LEU A 97 -7.55 -4.07 -10.65
CA LEU A 97 -7.28 -3.25 -9.48
C LEU A 97 -8.54 -2.62 -8.91
N TYR A 98 -9.41 -2.06 -9.76
CA TYR A 98 -10.52 -1.20 -9.32
C TYR A 98 -11.90 -1.66 -9.78
N GLY A 99 -11.97 -2.47 -10.81
CA GLY A 99 -13.25 -2.88 -11.41
C GLY A 99 -13.08 -3.83 -12.58
N THR A 100 -14.20 -4.11 -13.24
CA THR A 100 -14.30 -4.94 -14.43
C THR A 100 -14.80 -4.08 -15.60
N PRO A 101 -14.89 -4.62 -16.82
CA PRO A 101 -15.54 -3.91 -17.94
C PRO A 101 -17.00 -3.52 -17.66
N ALA A 102 -17.66 -4.15 -16.69
CA ALA A 102 -19.01 -3.81 -16.26
C ALA A 102 -19.09 -2.63 -15.28
N GLY A 103 -17.96 -2.13 -14.79
CA GLY A 103 -17.87 -1.02 -13.84
C GLY A 103 -16.97 -1.29 -12.66
N ASP A 104 -16.87 -0.32 -11.78
CA ASP A 104 -16.07 -0.37 -10.56
C ASP A 104 -16.58 -1.43 -9.57
N TYR A 105 -15.68 -1.99 -8.77
CA TYR A 105 -16.10 -2.86 -7.69
C TYR A 105 -16.94 -2.07 -6.66
N PRO A 106 -18.12 -2.58 -6.28
CA PRO A 106 -19.05 -1.85 -5.39
C PRO A 106 -18.49 -1.65 -3.99
N ASP A 107 -17.52 -2.46 -3.57
CA ASP A 107 -16.86 -2.40 -2.27
C ASP A 107 -15.53 -1.62 -2.28
N ASN A 108 -15.25 -0.82 -3.30
CA ASN A 108 -14.00 -0.06 -3.39
C ASN A 108 -13.77 0.85 -2.19
N ALA A 109 -14.81 1.49 -1.66
CA ALA A 109 -14.70 2.32 -0.46
C ALA A 109 -14.20 1.50 0.73
N GLU A 110 -14.76 0.31 0.96
CA GLU A 110 -14.34 -0.61 2.03
C GLU A 110 -12.91 -1.11 1.82
N ARG A 111 -12.57 -1.52 0.61
CA ARG A 111 -11.24 -2.03 0.24
C ARG A 111 -10.13 -1.05 0.59
N PHE A 112 -10.28 0.20 0.17
CA PHE A 112 -9.25 1.22 0.36
C PHE A 112 -9.30 1.89 1.74
N ALA A 113 -10.45 1.85 2.43
CA ALA A 113 -10.52 2.18 3.85
C ALA A 113 -9.72 1.16 4.69
N LEU A 114 -9.88 -0.13 4.42
CA LEU A 114 -9.09 -1.19 5.04
C LEU A 114 -7.60 -1.01 4.73
N PHE A 115 -7.23 -0.77 3.48
CA PHE A 115 -5.84 -0.52 3.08
C PHE A 115 -5.23 0.64 3.88
N SER A 116 -5.92 1.77 3.96
CA SER A 116 -5.43 2.95 4.69
C SER A 116 -5.20 2.65 6.18
N ARG A 117 -6.13 1.93 6.83
CA ARG A 117 -5.97 1.51 8.23
C ARG A 117 -4.84 0.51 8.40
N ALA A 118 -4.74 -0.49 7.50
CA ALA A 118 -3.68 -1.48 7.54
C ALA A 118 -2.28 -0.86 7.42
N VAL A 119 -2.12 0.14 6.56
CA VAL A 119 -0.85 0.88 6.44
C VAL A 119 -0.50 1.58 7.75
N LEU A 120 -1.46 2.26 8.38
CA LEU A 120 -1.21 2.94 9.66
C LEU A 120 -0.80 1.95 10.76
N GLU A 121 -1.48 0.82 10.87
CA GLU A 121 -1.11 -0.22 11.84
C GLU A 121 0.26 -0.85 11.51
N ALA A 122 0.55 -1.07 10.22
CA ALA A 122 1.85 -1.57 9.78
C ALA A 122 3.00 -0.63 10.16
N THR A 123 2.80 0.68 10.00
CA THR A 123 3.85 1.65 10.33
C THR A 123 4.18 1.71 11.82
N LYS A 124 3.25 1.39 12.71
CA LYS A 124 3.51 1.28 14.16
C LYS A 124 4.51 0.15 14.47
N ILE A 125 4.55 -0.89 13.64
CA ILE A 125 5.43 -2.05 13.80
C ILE A 125 6.74 -1.86 13.01
N LEU A 126 6.65 -1.37 11.77
CA LEU A 126 7.78 -1.28 10.83
C LEU A 126 8.56 0.02 10.95
N GLY A 127 8.05 0.98 11.71
CA GLY A 127 8.63 2.30 11.94
C GLY A 127 7.71 3.43 11.47
N VAL A 128 7.36 4.31 12.42
CA VAL A 128 6.49 5.45 12.14
C VAL A 128 7.22 6.47 11.27
N PRO A 129 6.68 6.83 10.09
CA PRO A 129 7.31 7.83 9.24
C PRO A 129 7.09 9.24 9.76
N GLN A 130 7.94 10.16 9.37
CA GLN A 130 7.78 11.60 9.63
C GLN A 130 6.81 12.25 8.64
N VAL A 131 6.66 11.65 7.44
CA VAL A 131 5.78 12.12 6.39
C VAL A 131 5.03 10.94 5.79
N PHE A 132 3.70 11.02 5.70
CA PHE A 132 2.89 10.19 4.84
C PHE A 132 2.60 10.95 3.55
N HIS A 133 3.06 10.41 2.43
CA HIS A 133 2.81 10.93 1.10
C HIS A 133 1.71 10.09 0.43
N CYS A 134 0.48 10.56 0.57
CA CYS A 134 -0.71 9.84 0.11
C CYS A 134 -1.05 10.22 -1.32
N HIS A 135 -1.50 9.25 -2.11
CA HIS A 135 -1.83 9.42 -3.52
C HIS A 135 -3.26 9.00 -3.82
N ASP A 136 -4.01 9.91 -4.40
CA ASP A 136 -5.37 9.75 -4.86
C ASP A 136 -6.37 9.35 -3.74
N TRP A 137 -7.60 9.11 -4.14
CA TRP A 137 -8.69 8.79 -3.22
C TRP A 137 -8.48 7.47 -2.45
N GLN A 138 -7.73 6.53 -3.02
CA GLN A 138 -7.48 5.22 -2.42
C GLN A 138 -6.65 5.30 -1.13
N SER A 139 -5.89 6.36 -0.94
CA SER A 139 -5.12 6.60 0.29
C SER A 139 -5.59 7.82 1.08
N ALA A 140 -6.67 8.48 0.65
CA ALA A 140 -7.14 9.73 1.25
C ALA A 140 -7.60 9.58 2.72
N LEU A 141 -7.93 8.37 3.16
CA LEU A 141 -8.30 8.14 4.57
C LEU A 141 -7.10 8.10 5.52
N VAL A 142 -5.87 7.92 5.03
CA VAL A 142 -4.67 7.92 5.89
C VAL A 142 -4.58 9.22 6.71
N PRO A 143 -4.58 10.43 6.13
CA PRO A 143 -4.50 11.65 6.91
C PRO A 143 -5.72 11.89 7.82
N VAL A 144 -6.88 11.35 7.47
CA VAL A 144 -8.08 11.44 8.32
C VAL A 144 -7.95 10.57 9.58
N LEU A 145 -7.34 9.40 9.44
CA LEU A 145 -7.19 8.40 10.51
C LEU A 145 -5.94 8.62 11.38
N LEU A 146 -5.07 9.57 11.01
CA LEU A 146 -3.87 9.95 11.79
C LEU A 146 -4.17 10.81 13.02
N ARG A 147 -5.41 11.20 13.23
CA ARG A 147 -5.85 12.06 14.36
C ARG A 147 -5.91 11.31 15.67
#